data_df9f6d0a0a031787fc664696cf168382
#
_entry.id   df9f6d0a0a031787fc664696cf168382
#
_cell.length_a   1.000
_cell.length_b   1.000
_cell.length_c   1.000
_cell.angle_alpha   90.00
_cell.angle_beta   90.00
_cell.angle_gamma   90.00
#
_symmetry.space_group_name_H-M   'P 1'
#
loop_
_entity.id
_entity.type
_entity.pdbx_description
1 polymer ?
#
loop_
_entity_poly.entity_id
_entity_poly.type
_entity_poly.pdbx_seq_one_letter_code
_entity_poly.pdbx_strand_id
1 'polypeptide(L)' 'KLMNIKKFKSVAVALETYKLLKKIAADDDRSAGMQITYLVKKEAKKRKLAT' A
#
# COMPACT_ATOMS: atom_id res chain seq x y z
N LYS A 1 -21.03 6.28 -1.62
CA LYS A 1 -20.37 7.30 -1.82
C LYS A 1 -19.23 7.22 -2.75
N LEU A 2 -18.98 8.21 -3.35
CA LEU A 2 -18.00 8.23 -4.39
C LEU A 2 -16.59 8.40 -3.87
N MET A 3 -15.69 7.65 -4.49
CA MET A 3 -14.31 7.80 -4.18
C MET A 3 -13.76 9.04 -4.90
N ASN A 4 -12.94 9.79 -4.22
CA ASN A 4 -12.29 10.93 -4.81
C ASN A 4 -11.11 10.46 -5.63
N ILE A 5 -11.25 10.42 -6.95
CA ILE A 5 -10.23 9.86 -7.82
C ILE A 5 -8.97 10.72 -7.86
N LYS A 6 -9.04 11.95 -7.39
CA LYS A 6 -7.83 12.78 -7.30
C LYS A 6 -6.95 12.36 -6.14
N LYS A 7 -7.54 11.67 -5.16
CA LYS A 7 -6.78 11.20 -4.00
C LYS A 7 -6.26 9.79 -4.18
N PHE A 8 -6.86 9.02 -5.06
CA PHE A 8 -6.54 7.61 -5.19
C PHE A 8 -6.25 7.24 -6.62
N LYS A 9 -5.31 6.35 -6.80
CA LYS A 9 -4.96 5.82 -8.10
C LYS A 9 -4.93 4.31 -8.00
N SER A 10 -5.17 3.67 -9.12
CA SER A 10 -5.10 2.21 -9.20
C SER A 10 -3.72 1.78 -9.64
N VAL A 11 -3.24 0.73 -9.03
CA VAL A 11 -1.95 0.14 -9.40
C VAL A 11 -2.16 -1.36 -9.48
N ALA A 12 -1.75 -1.94 -10.60
CA ALA A 12 -1.87 -3.38 -10.76
C ALA A 12 -0.64 -4.07 -10.16
N VAL A 13 -0.86 -5.15 -9.43
CA VAL A 13 0.25 -5.93 -8.89
C VAL A 13 0.01 -7.39 -9.26
N ALA A 14 1.10 -8.15 -9.32
CA ALA A 14 1.00 -9.56 -9.58
C ALA A 14 0.19 -10.25 -8.49
N LEU A 15 -0.52 -11.30 -8.85
CA LEU A 15 -1.37 -12.02 -7.89
C LEU A 15 -0.56 -12.53 -6.70
N GLU A 16 0.62 -13.04 -6.95
CA GLU A 16 1.48 -13.54 -5.88
C GLU A 16 1.85 -12.44 -4.90
N THR A 17 2.16 -11.27 -5.44
CA THR A 17 2.50 -10.12 -4.61
C THR A 17 1.30 -9.70 -3.77
N TYR A 18 0.13 -9.73 -4.39
CA TYR A 18 -1.10 -9.36 -3.68
C TYR A 18 -1.37 -10.31 -2.52
N LYS A 19 -1.16 -11.60 -2.75
CA LYS A 19 -1.37 -12.59 -1.69
C LYS A 19 -0.42 -12.36 -0.52
N LEU A 20 0.83 -12.08 -0.82
CA LEU A 20 1.82 -11.77 0.22
C LEU A 20 1.44 -10.50 0.97
N LEU A 21 0.99 -9.50 0.22
CA LEU A 21 0.57 -8.25 0.82
C LEU A 21 -0.57 -8.49 1.81
N LYS A 22 -1.53 -9.32 1.45
CA LYS A 22 -2.65 -9.61 2.34
C LYS A 22 -2.19 -10.34 3.59
N LYS A 23 -1.23 -11.23 3.46
CA LYS A 23 -0.69 -11.93 4.62
C LYS A 23 0.03 -10.98 5.56
N ILE A 24 0.84 -10.10 5.01
CA ILE A 24 1.58 -9.12 5.81
C ILE A 24 0.61 -8.17 6.48
N ALA A 25 -0.39 -7.72 5.74
CA ALA A 25 -1.37 -6.80 6.28
C ALA A 25 -2.13 -7.43 7.46
N ALA A 26 -2.51 -8.69 7.30
CA ALA A 26 -3.22 -9.40 8.38
C ALA A 26 -2.33 -9.54 9.60
N ASP A 27 -1.06 -9.81 9.38
CA ASP A 27 -0.10 -9.98 10.46
C ASP A 27 0.08 -8.66 11.23
N ASP A 28 0.01 -7.54 10.52
CA ASP A 28 0.14 -6.23 11.12
C ASP A 28 -1.20 -5.62 11.49
N ASP A 29 -2.26 -6.38 11.31
CA ASP A 29 -3.61 -5.92 11.65
C ASP A 29 -4.00 -4.66 10.89
N ARG A 30 -3.69 -4.64 9.60
CA ARG A 30 -4.00 -3.51 8.71
C ARG A 30 -4.71 -4.01 7.48
N SER A 31 -5.41 -3.10 6.79
CA SER A 31 -5.97 -3.43 5.50
C SER A 31 -4.84 -3.45 4.47
N ALA A 32 -5.07 -4.09 3.32
CA ALA A 32 -4.06 -4.15 2.28
C ALA A 32 -3.67 -2.74 1.82
N GLY A 33 -4.66 -1.85 1.67
CA GLY A 33 -4.37 -0.49 1.26
C GLY A 33 -3.51 0.27 2.26
N MET A 34 -3.82 0.13 3.54
CA MET A 34 -3.02 0.77 4.57
C MET A 34 -1.62 0.19 4.64
N GLN A 35 -1.51 -1.11 4.39
CA GLN A 35 -0.20 -1.75 4.43
C GLN A 35 0.68 -1.25 3.30
N ILE A 36 0.09 -1.08 2.10
CA ILE A 36 0.83 -0.51 0.98
C ILE A 36 1.33 0.88 1.32
N THR A 37 0.45 1.71 1.86
CA THR A 37 0.82 3.07 2.23
C THR A 37 1.99 3.07 3.22
N TYR A 38 1.91 2.22 4.22
CA TYR A 38 2.96 2.13 5.21
C TYR A 38 4.29 1.73 4.58
N LEU A 39 4.28 0.69 3.77
CA LEU A 39 5.51 0.18 3.17
C LEU A 39 6.13 1.18 2.20
N VAL A 40 5.30 1.84 1.40
CA VAL A 40 5.80 2.82 0.44
C VAL A 40 6.40 4.02 1.15
N LYS A 41 5.72 4.53 2.16
CA LYS A 41 6.24 5.68 2.92
C LYS A 41 7.52 5.33 3.65
N LYS A 42 7.58 4.12 4.18
CA LYS A 42 8.77 3.66 4.88
C LYS A 42 9.96 3.61 3.93
N GLU A 43 9.74 3.09 2.73
CA GLU A 43 10.82 2.99 1.75
C GLU A 43 11.24 4.38 1.25
N ALA A 44 10.27 5.26 1.02
CA ALA A 44 10.57 6.62 0.57
C ALA A 44 11.40 7.36 1.61
N LYS A 45 11.06 7.20 2.87
CA LYS A 45 11.78 7.83 3.95
C LYS A 45 13.21 7.32 4.02
N LYS A 46 13.37 6.01 3.83
CA LYS A 46 14.67 5.39 3.82
C LYS A 46 15.55 5.96 2.73
N ARG A 47 14.95 6.29 1.59
CA ARG A 47 15.66 6.85 0.45
C ARG A 47 15.68 8.36 0.47
N LYS A 48 15.13 8.97 1.51
CA LYS A 48 15.08 10.42 1.68
C LYS A 48 14.35 11.12 0.55
N LEU A 49 13.29 10.50 0.07
CA LEU A 49 12.47 11.09 -0.96
C LEU A 49 11.32 11.86 -0.34
N ALA A 50 10.88 12.93 -1.02
CA ALA A 50 9.75 13.69 -0.54
C ALA A 50 8.49 12.85 -0.67
N THR A 51 7.55 13.05 0.25
CA THR A 51 6.29 12.30 0.22
C THR A 51 5.09 13.19 -0.12
#